data_fc8d9ab5c3208f00d69f7dccc7e46372
#
_entry.id   fc8d9ab5c3208f00d69f7dccc7e46372
#
_cell.length_a   1.000
_cell.length_b   1.000
_cell.length_c   1.000
_cell.angle_alpha   90.00
_cell.angle_beta   90.00
_cell.angle_gamma   90.00
#
_symmetry.space_group_name_H-M   'P 1'
#
loop_
_entity.id
_entity.type
_entity.pdbx_description
1 polymer ?
#
loop_
_entity_poly.entity_id
_entity_poly.type
_entity_poly.pdbx_seq_one_letter_code
_entity_poly.pdbx_strand_id
1 'polypeptide(L)'
;MRLALIACRPSPTNVALVRASFGDLSWETLDPHEALANLRSGDVAVGRLDVLPTLDGMDDGLWALGALAARGVTVLNDPAALLAAHDKLLTARILRRREIAHPWTWHSRPGRPVPRLLGPVVVKPRFGSWGHEVHRCDDADALRRTLERVQGAAWYRRHGAIVQELVHPQGYDLRVLVAARRVVGAVHRVAAPGEWRTNVALGGVRRPVTDPPLEAGLVAIEAARAIGASLVGVDLLPDGFGGWVVAELNGAVEFTHEYAAWHDVFAETSGALVREAFDRQGRDLALERSRLA
;
A
#
# COMPACT_ATOMS: atom_id res chain seq x y z
N MET A 1 10.90 -15.66 20.43
CA MET A 1 10.64 -14.64 19.39
C MET A 1 9.17 -14.61 19.11
N ARG A 2 8.53 -13.45 19.22
CA ARG A 2 7.12 -13.23 18.87
C ARG A 2 7.02 -12.55 17.49
N LEU A 3 5.94 -12.83 16.76
CA LEU A 3 5.62 -12.19 15.49
C LEU A 3 4.32 -11.42 15.65
N ALA A 4 4.31 -10.12 15.43
CA ALA A 4 3.13 -9.30 15.62
C ALA A 4 2.79 -8.44 14.40
N LEU A 5 1.50 -8.37 14.08
CA LEU A 5 0.92 -7.40 13.16
C LEU A 5 0.43 -6.21 14.00
N ILE A 6 0.94 -5.02 13.72
CA ILE A 6 0.57 -3.81 14.48
C ILE A 6 -0.52 -3.07 13.73
N ALA A 7 -1.73 -3.10 14.26
CA ALA A 7 -2.92 -2.54 13.60
C ALA A 7 -3.89 -1.95 14.63
N CYS A 8 -4.52 -0.82 14.30
CA CYS A 8 -5.53 -0.18 15.14
C CYS A 8 -6.94 -0.77 14.98
N ARG A 9 -7.16 -1.53 13.90
CA ARG A 9 -8.47 -2.08 13.55
C ARG A 9 -8.35 -3.52 13.07
N PRO A 10 -9.33 -4.37 13.37
CA PRO A 10 -9.37 -5.71 12.81
C PRO A 10 -9.53 -5.65 11.28
N SER A 11 -8.90 -6.59 10.57
CA SER A 11 -9.10 -6.77 9.15
C SER A 11 -9.13 -8.25 8.80
N PRO A 12 -9.87 -8.66 7.74
CA PRO A 12 -9.88 -10.04 7.28
C PRO A 12 -8.48 -10.55 6.92
N THR A 13 -7.65 -9.71 6.31
CA THR A 13 -6.26 -10.04 5.97
C THR A 13 -5.42 -10.30 7.22
N ASN A 14 -5.53 -9.47 8.26
CA ASN A 14 -4.78 -9.67 9.50
C ASN A 14 -5.19 -10.99 10.17
N VAL A 15 -6.49 -11.31 10.21
CA VAL A 15 -7.00 -12.58 10.73
C VAL A 15 -6.44 -13.78 9.94
N ALA A 16 -6.39 -13.68 8.62
CA ALA A 16 -5.86 -14.74 7.77
C ALA A 16 -4.34 -14.91 7.94
N LEU A 17 -3.58 -13.82 8.04
CA LEU A 17 -2.14 -13.86 8.31
C LEU A 17 -1.82 -14.49 9.67
N VAL A 18 -2.62 -14.18 10.71
CA VAL A 18 -2.47 -14.81 12.04
C VAL A 18 -2.66 -16.33 11.97
N ARG A 19 -3.55 -16.82 11.10
CA ARG A 19 -3.77 -18.26 10.89
C ARG A 19 -2.68 -18.92 10.03
N ALA A 20 -1.96 -18.14 9.23
CA ALA A 20 -0.91 -18.63 8.36
C ALA A 20 0.41 -18.74 9.13
N SER A 21 0.61 -19.85 9.81
CA SER A 21 1.84 -20.15 10.55
C SER A 21 3.04 -20.36 9.61
N PHE A 22 4.24 -20.13 10.10
CA PHE A 22 5.50 -20.48 9.43
C PHE A 22 6.32 -21.40 10.35
N GLY A 23 6.21 -22.69 10.16
CA GLY A 23 6.69 -23.69 11.11
C GLY A 23 5.94 -23.55 12.45
N ASP A 24 6.68 -23.48 13.55
CA ASP A 24 6.12 -23.28 14.90
C ASP A 24 5.87 -21.79 15.24
N LEU A 25 6.15 -20.88 14.30
CA LEU A 25 5.96 -19.45 14.48
C LEU A 25 4.56 -19.02 14.03
N SER A 26 3.84 -18.35 14.90
CA SER A 26 2.52 -17.79 14.62
C SER A 26 2.50 -16.28 14.84
N TRP A 27 1.72 -15.58 14.03
CA TRP A 27 1.46 -14.16 14.17
C TRP A 27 0.38 -13.91 15.22
N GLU A 28 0.46 -12.77 15.87
CA GLU A 28 -0.62 -12.17 16.66
C GLU A 28 -0.91 -10.77 16.15
N THR A 29 -2.09 -10.23 16.45
CA THR A 29 -2.41 -8.82 16.17
C THR A 29 -2.40 -8.05 17.49
N LEU A 30 -1.66 -6.96 17.51
CA LEU A 30 -1.56 -6.05 18.66
C LEU A 30 -1.88 -4.63 18.23
N ASP A 31 -2.52 -3.86 19.11
CA ASP A 31 -2.56 -2.42 18.92
C ASP A 31 -1.18 -1.79 19.25
N PRO A 32 -0.94 -0.51 18.87
CA PRO A 32 0.35 0.14 19.11
C PRO A 32 0.78 0.19 20.57
N HIS A 33 -0.13 0.35 21.53
CA HIS A 33 0.18 0.40 22.97
C HIS A 33 0.47 -1.01 23.50
N GLU A 34 -0.33 -2.00 23.13
CA GLU A 34 -0.10 -3.41 23.46
C GLU A 34 1.25 -3.89 22.93
N ALA A 35 1.60 -3.50 21.70
CA ALA A 35 2.87 -3.84 21.09
C ALA A 35 4.05 -3.31 21.92
N LEU A 36 4.02 -2.05 22.36
CA LEU A 36 5.04 -1.47 23.21
C LEU A 36 5.13 -2.12 24.60
N ALA A 37 4.00 -2.58 25.14
CA ALA A 37 3.97 -3.25 26.43
C ALA A 37 4.54 -4.68 26.35
N ASN A 38 4.32 -5.36 25.23
CA ASN A 38 4.54 -6.81 25.12
C ASN A 38 5.80 -7.20 24.33
N LEU A 39 6.18 -6.47 23.26
CA LEU A 39 7.30 -6.85 22.42
C LEU A 39 8.65 -6.42 22.99
N ARG A 40 9.68 -7.23 22.74
CA ARG A 40 11.04 -7.08 23.27
C ARG A 40 12.07 -7.19 22.13
N SER A 41 13.31 -6.82 22.42
CA SER A 41 14.43 -7.02 21.49
C SER A 41 14.47 -8.46 20.97
N GLY A 42 14.63 -8.59 19.65
CA GLY A 42 14.60 -9.88 18.93
C GLY A 42 13.22 -10.36 18.50
N ASP A 43 12.13 -9.69 18.90
CA ASP A 43 10.80 -9.92 18.33
C ASP A 43 10.63 -9.21 16.97
N VAL A 44 9.58 -9.56 16.23
CA VAL A 44 9.28 -9.01 14.91
C VAL A 44 7.92 -8.33 14.92
N ALA A 45 7.85 -7.13 14.38
CA ALA A 45 6.62 -6.38 14.21
C ALA A 45 6.44 -5.98 12.73
N VAL A 46 5.23 -6.17 12.17
CA VAL A 46 4.86 -5.67 10.85
C VAL A 46 3.85 -4.55 11.02
N GLY A 47 4.20 -3.35 10.59
CA GLY A 47 3.28 -2.21 10.60
C GLY A 47 2.15 -2.42 9.58
N ARG A 48 0.91 -2.35 10.07
CA ARG A 48 -0.35 -2.49 9.30
C ARG A 48 -1.31 -1.35 9.64
N LEU A 49 -0.76 -0.14 9.89
CA LEU A 49 -1.53 1.08 10.11
C LEU A 49 -2.06 1.60 8.77
N ASP A 50 -3.33 1.94 8.71
CA ASP A 50 -4.01 2.33 7.47
C ASP A 50 -4.43 3.81 7.49
N VAL A 51 -4.91 4.31 6.37
CA VAL A 51 -5.52 5.64 6.29
C VAL A 51 -6.82 5.70 7.07
N LEU A 52 -7.11 6.87 7.63
CA LEU A 52 -8.36 7.10 8.35
C LEU A 52 -9.55 7.16 7.37
N PRO A 53 -10.72 6.67 7.75
CA PRO A 53 -11.95 6.81 6.95
C PRO A 53 -12.32 8.26 6.65
N THR A 54 -11.87 9.20 7.46
CA THR A 54 -12.04 10.65 7.30
C THR A 54 -11.12 11.26 6.23
N LEU A 55 -10.21 10.47 5.64
CA LEU A 55 -9.27 10.85 4.58
C LEU A 55 -8.28 11.95 4.98
N ASP A 56 -8.15 12.24 6.26
CA ASP A 56 -7.32 13.34 6.79
C ASP A 56 -6.09 12.88 7.57
N GLY A 57 -5.61 11.68 7.28
CA GLY A 57 -4.40 11.12 7.86
C GLY A 57 -4.39 9.61 7.89
N MET A 58 -3.57 9.07 8.77
CA MET A 58 -3.39 7.64 9.03
C MET A 58 -3.81 7.30 10.47
N ASP A 59 -4.01 6.01 10.73
CA ASP A 59 -4.12 5.47 12.09
C ASP A 59 -2.97 5.98 12.95
N ASP A 60 -3.26 6.29 14.20
CA ASP A 60 -2.23 6.63 15.19
C ASP A 60 -1.40 5.38 15.54
N GLY A 61 -0.08 5.54 15.67
CA GLY A 61 0.80 4.42 16.03
C GLY A 61 2.14 4.38 15.30
N LEU A 62 2.42 5.28 14.34
CA LEU A 62 3.75 5.36 13.72
C LEU A 62 4.84 5.58 14.79
N TRP A 63 4.54 6.32 15.85
CA TRP A 63 5.42 6.56 17.00
C TRP A 63 5.77 5.25 17.72
N ALA A 64 4.81 4.32 17.86
CA ALA A 64 5.04 3.03 18.51
C ALA A 64 5.98 2.14 17.70
N LEU A 65 5.80 2.09 16.37
CA LEU A 65 6.73 1.36 15.49
C LEU A 65 8.15 1.91 15.59
N GLY A 66 8.32 3.22 15.65
CA GLY A 66 9.64 3.85 15.88
C GLY A 66 10.25 3.50 17.24
N ALA A 67 9.43 3.51 18.29
CA ALA A 67 9.87 3.13 19.65
C ALA A 67 10.23 1.64 19.75
N LEU A 68 9.49 0.76 19.06
CA LEU A 68 9.81 -0.68 18.98
C LEU A 68 11.15 -0.90 18.29
N ALA A 69 11.39 -0.24 17.15
CA ALA A 69 12.66 -0.34 16.45
C ALA A 69 13.84 0.13 17.34
N ALA A 70 13.67 1.24 18.07
CA ALA A 70 14.68 1.74 19.01
C ALA A 70 14.97 0.78 20.17
N ARG A 71 14.04 -0.14 20.49
CA ARG A 71 14.20 -1.18 21.51
C ARG A 71 14.77 -2.49 20.98
N GLY A 72 15.13 -2.55 19.68
CA GLY A 72 15.71 -3.75 19.06
C GLY A 72 14.66 -4.75 18.56
N VAL A 73 13.38 -4.35 18.42
CA VAL A 73 12.38 -5.12 17.69
C VAL A 73 12.63 -4.94 16.19
N THR A 74 12.60 -6.01 15.43
CA THR A 74 12.69 -5.92 13.96
C THR A 74 11.36 -5.44 13.41
N VAL A 75 11.32 -4.19 12.97
CA VAL A 75 10.10 -3.59 12.41
C VAL A 75 10.13 -3.69 10.88
N LEU A 76 9.15 -4.37 10.33
CA LEU A 76 8.86 -4.45 8.89
C LEU A 76 7.72 -3.51 8.57
N ASN A 77 7.75 -2.82 7.41
CA ASN A 77 6.95 -1.64 7.16
C ASN A 77 7.15 -0.63 8.31
N ASP A 78 8.34 -0.12 8.40
CA ASP A 78 8.68 0.91 9.38
C ASP A 78 7.85 2.19 9.18
N PRO A 79 7.90 3.16 10.11
CA PRO A 79 7.14 4.40 10.01
C PRO A 79 7.33 5.15 8.68
N ALA A 80 8.55 5.16 8.13
CA ALA A 80 8.85 5.86 6.89
C ALA A 80 8.23 5.16 5.68
N ALA A 81 8.31 3.84 5.63
CA ALA A 81 7.71 3.02 4.57
C ALA A 81 6.18 3.11 4.58
N LEU A 82 5.54 3.02 5.76
CA LEU A 82 4.08 3.18 5.88
C LEU A 82 3.62 4.58 5.47
N LEU A 83 4.29 5.62 5.95
CA LEU A 83 3.95 6.98 5.56
C LEU A 83 4.11 7.16 4.05
N ALA A 84 5.19 6.63 3.46
CA ALA A 84 5.42 6.71 2.03
C ALA A 84 4.38 5.93 1.22
N ALA A 85 3.87 4.81 1.73
CA ALA A 85 2.85 4.02 1.06
C ALA A 85 1.47 4.69 1.06
N HIS A 86 1.14 5.47 2.09
CA HIS A 86 -0.19 6.07 2.23
C HIS A 86 -0.28 7.54 1.84
N ASP A 87 0.84 8.27 1.88
CA ASP A 87 0.91 9.67 1.43
C ASP A 87 1.21 9.75 -0.07
N LYS A 88 0.16 9.90 -0.89
CA LYS A 88 0.26 9.93 -2.35
C LYS A 88 1.22 11.00 -2.89
N LEU A 89 1.42 12.10 -2.16
CA LEU A 89 2.39 13.12 -2.54
C LEU A 89 3.83 12.64 -2.30
N LEU A 90 4.06 11.99 -1.16
CA LEU A 90 5.37 11.44 -0.82
C LEU A 90 5.73 10.30 -1.76
N THR A 91 4.78 9.38 -2.00
CA THR A 91 4.92 8.31 -3.00
C THR A 91 5.36 8.88 -4.36
N ALA A 92 4.60 9.84 -4.90
CA ALA A 92 4.91 10.43 -6.21
C ALA A 92 6.31 11.07 -6.26
N ARG A 93 6.73 11.74 -5.18
CA ARG A 93 8.07 12.33 -5.08
C ARG A 93 9.19 11.28 -5.05
N ILE A 94 8.97 10.18 -4.33
CA ILE A 94 9.94 9.07 -4.24
C ILE A 94 10.06 8.38 -5.60
N LEU A 95 8.93 8.01 -6.22
CA LEU A 95 8.90 7.35 -7.52
C LEU A 95 9.59 8.20 -8.59
N ARG A 96 9.30 9.52 -8.62
CA ARG A 96 9.95 10.44 -9.55
C ARG A 96 11.46 10.49 -9.36
N ARG A 97 11.96 10.54 -8.11
CA ARG A 97 13.41 10.55 -7.82
C ARG A 97 14.11 9.25 -8.21
N ARG A 98 13.37 8.17 -8.27
CA ARG A 98 13.84 6.83 -8.65
C ARG A 98 13.55 6.51 -10.12
N GLU A 99 13.03 7.48 -10.89
CA GLU A 99 12.66 7.31 -12.29
C GLU A 99 11.71 6.16 -12.56
N ILE A 100 10.87 5.81 -11.55
CA ILE A 100 9.82 4.81 -11.67
C ILE A 100 8.60 5.47 -12.30
N ALA A 101 8.06 4.84 -13.35
CA ALA A 101 6.91 5.35 -14.10
C ALA A 101 5.70 5.54 -13.19
N HIS A 102 5.18 6.77 -13.11
CA HIS A 102 3.98 7.15 -12.38
C HIS A 102 3.36 8.39 -13.04
N PRO A 103 2.04 8.63 -12.89
CA PRO A 103 1.39 9.78 -13.50
C PRO A 103 1.93 11.09 -12.92
N TRP A 104 2.08 12.09 -13.76
CA TRP A 104 2.53 13.40 -13.31
C TRP A 104 1.61 13.94 -12.21
N THR A 105 2.19 14.40 -11.10
CA THR A 105 1.47 14.67 -9.85
C THR A 105 1.89 16.00 -9.27
N TRP A 106 0.93 16.82 -8.89
CA TRP A 106 1.17 18.02 -8.09
C TRP A 106 0.21 18.15 -6.92
N HIS A 107 0.52 19.05 -6.03
CA HIS A 107 -0.18 19.27 -4.78
C HIS A 107 -0.96 20.57 -4.83
N SER A 108 -2.28 20.49 -4.81
CA SER A 108 -3.19 21.63 -4.68
C SER A 108 -3.46 21.93 -3.21
N ARG A 109 -3.38 23.21 -2.82
CA ARG A 109 -3.70 23.71 -1.49
C ARG A 109 -4.63 24.92 -1.58
N PRO A 110 -5.45 25.18 -0.52
CA PRO A 110 -6.23 26.41 -0.45
C PRO A 110 -5.40 27.65 -0.73
N GLY A 111 -5.89 28.56 -1.57
CA GLY A 111 -5.23 29.81 -1.91
C GLY A 111 -3.98 29.70 -2.82
N ARG A 112 -3.67 28.52 -3.33
CA ARG A 112 -2.56 28.36 -4.30
C ARG A 112 -3.12 28.25 -5.72
N PRO A 113 -2.42 28.85 -6.71
CA PRO A 113 -2.83 28.74 -8.10
C PRO A 113 -2.80 27.27 -8.57
N VAL A 114 -3.77 26.94 -9.42
CA VAL A 114 -3.79 25.64 -10.11
C VAL A 114 -2.85 25.72 -11.31
N PRO A 115 -1.99 24.72 -11.54
CA PRO A 115 -1.12 24.71 -12.68
C PRO A 115 -1.91 24.58 -13.98
N ARG A 116 -1.32 25.03 -15.08
CA ARG A 116 -1.90 24.85 -16.41
C ARG A 116 -2.00 23.36 -16.73
N LEU A 117 -3.19 22.88 -17.06
CA LEU A 117 -3.41 21.51 -17.49
C LEU A 117 -2.94 21.31 -18.93
N LEU A 118 -2.33 20.15 -19.17
CA LEU A 118 -1.98 19.67 -20.51
C LEU A 118 -2.99 18.62 -21.01
N GLY A 119 -3.89 18.14 -20.15
CA GLY A 119 -4.89 17.12 -20.43
C GLY A 119 -5.80 16.86 -19.24
N PRO A 120 -6.65 15.83 -19.31
CA PRO A 120 -7.50 15.40 -18.20
C PRO A 120 -6.69 15.02 -16.96
N VAL A 121 -7.28 15.26 -15.78
CA VAL A 121 -6.63 14.98 -14.49
C VAL A 121 -7.60 14.30 -13.52
N VAL A 122 -7.03 13.71 -12.48
CA VAL A 122 -7.74 13.16 -11.32
C VAL A 122 -7.42 14.01 -10.09
N VAL A 123 -8.45 14.46 -9.39
CA VAL A 123 -8.34 15.08 -8.06
C VAL A 123 -8.67 14.05 -7.02
N LYS A 124 -7.80 13.89 -6.02
CA LYS A 124 -7.99 12.90 -4.94
C LYS A 124 -7.37 13.37 -3.62
N PRO A 125 -7.84 12.87 -2.46
CA PRO A 125 -7.22 13.14 -1.17
C PRO A 125 -5.76 12.68 -1.16
N ARG A 126 -4.91 13.41 -0.45
CA ARG A 126 -3.51 13.03 -0.23
C ARG A 126 -3.40 11.71 0.55
N PHE A 127 -4.22 11.57 1.62
CA PHE A 127 -4.45 10.32 2.33
C PHE A 127 -5.85 9.83 1.97
N GLY A 128 -5.97 8.68 1.35
CA GLY A 128 -7.27 8.19 0.92
C GLY A 128 -7.20 6.77 0.37
N SER A 129 -8.31 6.07 0.47
CA SER A 129 -8.47 4.70 0.01
C SER A 129 -9.86 4.47 -0.58
N TRP A 130 -10.10 3.29 -1.13
CA TRP A 130 -11.40 2.79 -1.60
C TRP A 130 -12.03 3.58 -2.75
N GLY A 131 -11.32 4.53 -3.36
CA GLY A 131 -11.84 5.40 -4.41
C GLY A 131 -12.76 6.54 -3.92
N HIS A 132 -12.82 6.77 -2.60
CA HIS A 132 -13.56 7.91 -2.04
C HIS A 132 -12.92 9.24 -2.42
N GLU A 133 -13.77 10.23 -2.75
CA GLU A 133 -13.35 11.59 -3.14
C GLU A 133 -12.34 11.63 -4.30
N VAL A 134 -12.43 10.64 -5.21
CA VAL A 134 -11.64 10.60 -6.44
C VAL A 134 -12.47 11.12 -7.61
N HIS A 135 -12.07 12.25 -8.17
CA HIS A 135 -12.83 12.99 -9.17
C HIS A 135 -12.02 13.14 -10.46
N ARG A 136 -12.62 12.78 -11.59
CA ARG A 136 -12.08 13.06 -12.92
C ARG A 136 -12.44 14.47 -13.35
N CYS A 137 -11.48 15.19 -13.89
CA CYS A 137 -11.63 16.53 -14.45
C CYS A 137 -11.08 16.54 -15.86
N ASP A 138 -11.95 16.67 -16.83
CA ASP A 138 -11.57 16.59 -18.25
C ASP A 138 -10.95 17.90 -18.77
N ASP A 139 -11.19 19.03 -18.07
CA ASP A 139 -10.69 20.34 -18.39
C ASP A 139 -10.41 21.20 -17.16
N ALA A 140 -9.88 22.41 -17.38
CA ALA A 140 -9.54 23.37 -16.33
C ALA A 140 -10.75 23.87 -15.55
N ASP A 141 -11.91 23.97 -16.19
CA ASP A 141 -13.13 24.42 -15.54
C ASP A 141 -13.70 23.33 -14.61
N ALA A 142 -13.65 22.06 -15.05
CA ALA A 142 -14.02 20.93 -14.22
C ALA A 142 -13.08 20.82 -13.00
N LEU A 143 -11.77 21.04 -13.20
CA LEU A 143 -10.81 21.08 -12.10
C LEU A 143 -11.13 22.19 -11.11
N ARG A 144 -11.38 23.41 -11.57
CA ARG A 144 -11.73 24.55 -10.71
C ARG A 144 -13.00 24.25 -9.88
N ARG A 145 -14.08 23.81 -10.53
CA ARG A 145 -15.33 23.45 -9.83
C ARG A 145 -15.12 22.34 -8.79
N THR A 146 -14.28 21.35 -9.13
CA THR A 146 -13.97 20.27 -8.18
C THR A 146 -13.22 20.78 -6.97
N LEU A 147 -12.19 21.61 -7.15
CA LEU A 147 -11.44 22.20 -6.03
C LEU A 147 -12.30 23.13 -5.17
N GLU A 148 -13.20 23.92 -5.77
CA GLU A 148 -14.18 24.73 -5.05
C GLU A 148 -15.12 23.87 -4.21
N ARG A 149 -15.61 22.75 -4.76
CA ARG A 149 -16.48 21.81 -4.05
C ARG A 149 -15.80 21.19 -2.83
N VAL A 150 -14.53 20.78 -2.94
CA VAL A 150 -13.82 20.10 -1.86
C VAL A 150 -13.16 21.07 -0.87
N GLN A 151 -13.14 22.38 -1.12
CA GLN A 151 -12.42 23.34 -0.25
C GLN A 151 -12.94 23.36 1.19
N GLY A 152 -14.21 23.01 1.43
CA GLY A 152 -14.83 22.88 2.74
C GLY A 152 -14.48 21.58 3.47
N ALA A 153 -13.96 20.56 2.77
CA ALA A 153 -13.65 19.26 3.34
C ALA A 153 -12.45 19.34 4.30
N ALA A 154 -12.55 18.65 5.45
CA ALA A 154 -11.48 18.65 6.46
C ALA A 154 -10.16 18.16 5.91
N TRP A 155 -10.17 17.07 5.15
CA TRP A 155 -8.99 16.49 4.51
C TRP A 155 -8.28 17.47 3.54
N TYR A 156 -9.07 18.25 2.77
CA TYR A 156 -8.50 19.24 1.85
C TYR A 156 -7.86 20.40 2.59
N ARG A 157 -8.53 20.95 3.61
CA ARG A 157 -7.99 22.06 4.43
C ARG A 157 -6.70 21.63 5.14
N ARG A 158 -6.65 20.40 5.65
CA ARG A 158 -5.50 19.89 6.41
C ARG A 158 -4.33 19.52 5.52
N HIS A 159 -4.58 18.80 4.43
CA HIS A 159 -3.53 18.18 3.63
C HIS A 159 -3.48 18.63 2.17
N GLY A 160 -4.48 19.36 1.69
CA GLY A 160 -4.65 19.66 0.26
C GLY A 160 -5.06 18.43 -0.54
N ALA A 161 -5.20 18.60 -1.85
CA ALA A 161 -5.51 17.54 -2.79
C ALA A 161 -4.29 17.18 -3.65
N ILE A 162 -4.23 15.93 -4.07
CA ILE A 162 -3.39 15.50 -5.18
C ILE A 162 -4.17 15.76 -6.47
N VAL A 163 -3.56 16.46 -7.40
CA VAL A 163 -4.01 16.59 -8.77
C VAL A 163 -3.03 15.80 -9.63
N GLN A 164 -3.51 14.80 -10.34
CA GLN A 164 -2.68 13.84 -11.02
C GLN A 164 -3.16 13.66 -12.45
N GLU A 165 -2.23 13.54 -13.39
CA GLU A 165 -2.54 13.22 -14.78
C GLU A 165 -3.42 11.97 -14.86
N LEU A 166 -4.48 12.02 -15.68
CA LEU A 166 -5.33 10.88 -15.92
C LEU A 166 -4.62 9.90 -16.84
N VAL A 167 -4.23 8.74 -16.34
CA VAL A 167 -3.88 7.61 -17.19
C VAL A 167 -5.17 7.10 -17.83
N HIS A 168 -5.19 6.97 -19.15
CA HIS A 168 -6.41 6.61 -19.88
C HIS A 168 -6.96 5.25 -19.38
N PRO A 169 -8.19 5.21 -18.82
CA PRO A 169 -8.74 3.99 -18.25
C PRO A 169 -8.87 2.88 -19.29
N GLN A 170 -8.31 1.71 -19.00
CA GLN A 170 -8.42 0.50 -19.83
C GLN A 170 -9.50 -0.46 -19.29
N GLY A 171 -10.32 -0.02 -18.32
CA GLY A 171 -11.36 -0.83 -17.69
C GLY A 171 -10.84 -1.76 -16.60
N TYR A 172 -9.53 -1.82 -16.39
CA TYR A 172 -8.92 -2.62 -15.32
C TYR A 172 -7.62 -1.99 -14.83
N ASP A 173 -7.19 -2.42 -13.67
CA ASP A 173 -5.82 -2.26 -13.16
C ASP A 173 -5.29 -3.62 -12.66
N LEU A 174 -3.99 -3.65 -12.38
CA LEU A 174 -3.33 -4.81 -11.78
C LEU A 174 -2.86 -4.44 -10.38
N ARG A 175 -3.41 -5.09 -9.35
CA ARG A 175 -2.86 -4.99 -7.99
C ARG A 175 -1.89 -6.14 -7.77
N VAL A 176 -0.62 -5.80 -7.57
CA VAL A 176 0.45 -6.73 -7.26
C VAL A 176 0.73 -6.70 -5.77
N LEU A 177 0.74 -7.86 -5.13
CA LEU A 177 1.15 -8.01 -3.73
C LEU A 177 2.64 -8.32 -3.67
N VAL A 178 3.39 -7.43 -3.04
CA VAL A 178 4.83 -7.59 -2.82
C VAL A 178 5.11 -7.84 -1.35
N ALA A 179 5.79 -8.94 -1.05
CA ALA A 179 6.31 -9.24 0.29
C ALA A 179 7.81 -9.58 0.21
N ALA A 180 8.63 -8.97 1.06
CA ALA A 180 10.08 -9.19 1.11
C ALA A 180 10.74 -9.13 -0.27
N ARG A 181 10.40 -8.13 -1.07
CA ARG A 181 10.91 -7.89 -2.44
C ARG A 181 10.55 -8.99 -3.46
N ARG A 182 9.50 -9.74 -3.21
CA ARG A 182 9.00 -10.78 -4.11
C ARG A 182 7.52 -10.53 -4.41
N VAL A 183 7.11 -10.80 -5.63
CA VAL A 183 5.68 -10.87 -5.97
C VAL A 183 5.14 -12.17 -5.37
N VAL A 184 4.19 -12.07 -4.46
CA VAL A 184 3.53 -13.21 -3.81
C VAL A 184 2.11 -13.43 -4.31
N GLY A 185 1.59 -12.52 -5.13
CA GLY A 185 0.29 -12.66 -5.74
C GLY A 185 -0.12 -11.42 -6.53
N ALA A 186 -1.13 -11.56 -7.38
CA ALA A 186 -1.68 -10.46 -8.13
C ALA A 186 -3.15 -10.71 -8.51
N VAL A 187 -3.91 -9.62 -8.66
CA VAL A 187 -5.28 -9.65 -9.19
C VAL A 187 -5.49 -8.50 -10.17
N HIS A 188 -6.22 -8.76 -11.24
CA HIS A 188 -6.88 -7.69 -11.97
C HIS A 188 -8.07 -7.19 -11.15
N ARG A 189 -8.22 -5.88 -11.03
CA ARG A 189 -9.46 -5.27 -10.57
C ARG A 189 -10.14 -4.67 -11.80
N VAL A 190 -11.29 -5.23 -12.15
CA VAL A 190 -12.05 -4.83 -13.34
C VAL A 190 -13.16 -3.88 -12.92
N ALA A 191 -13.25 -2.73 -13.56
CA ALA A 191 -14.24 -1.71 -13.26
C ALA A 191 -15.67 -2.22 -13.47
N ALA A 192 -16.61 -1.72 -12.67
CA ALA A 192 -18.04 -1.96 -12.91
C ALA A 192 -18.50 -1.30 -14.23
N PRO A 193 -19.55 -1.82 -14.87
CA PRO A 193 -20.11 -1.20 -16.08
C PRO A 193 -20.43 0.28 -15.86
N GLY A 194 -19.90 1.16 -16.72
CA GLY A 194 -20.09 2.61 -16.64
C GLY A 194 -19.21 3.34 -15.61
N GLU A 195 -18.43 2.62 -14.80
CA GLU A 195 -17.46 3.18 -13.88
C GLU A 195 -16.05 3.13 -14.52
N TRP A 196 -15.26 4.17 -14.31
CA TRP A 196 -13.87 4.23 -14.80
C TRP A 196 -12.84 3.83 -13.74
N ARG A 197 -13.23 3.89 -12.46
CA ARG A 197 -12.40 3.45 -11.32
C ARG A 197 -12.56 1.96 -11.11
N THR A 198 -11.49 1.29 -10.77
CA THR A 198 -11.42 -0.17 -10.62
C THR A 198 -11.62 -0.65 -9.17
N ASN A 199 -11.91 0.29 -8.26
CA ASN A 199 -12.05 0.00 -6.84
C ASN A 199 -13.21 -0.98 -6.55
N VAL A 200 -12.93 -2.04 -5.79
CA VAL A 200 -13.94 -3.04 -5.41
C VAL A 200 -15.09 -2.42 -4.61
N ALA A 201 -14.81 -1.41 -3.78
CA ALA A 201 -15.83 -0.67 -3.04
C ALA A 201 -16.84 0.08 -3.94
N LEU A 202 -16.51 0.28 -5.22
CA LEU A 202 -17.36 0.92 -6.23
C LEU A 202 -17.99 -0.10 -7.18
N GLY A 203 -18.02 -1.38 -6.81
CA GLY A 203 -18.58 -2.45 -7.62
C GLY A 203 -17.59 -3.13 -8.56
N GLY A 204 -16.33 -2.78 -8.52
CA GLY A 204 -15.27 -3.49 -9.26
C GLY A 204 -15.12 -4.92 -8.76
N VAL A 205 -14.70 -5.81 -9.65
CA VAL A 205 -14.49 -7.23 -9.34
C VAL A 205 -13.02 -7.63 -9.45
N ARG A 206 -12.58 -8.52 -8.55
CA ARG A 206 -11.26 -9.12 -8.65
C ARG A 206 -11.29 -10.31 -9.59
N ARG A 207 -10.24 -10.45 -10.38
CA ARG A 207 -9.98 -11.63 -11.20
C ARG A 207 -8.56 -12.11 -10.92
N PRO A 208 -8.38 -13.37 -10.48
CA PRO A 208 -7.07 -13.94 -10.23
C PRO A 208 -6.16 -13.80 -11.45
N VAL A 209 -4.88 -13.54 -11.21
CA VAL A 209 -3.85 -13.52 -12.25
C VAL A 209 -2.87 -14.63 -11.93
N THR A 210 -2.85 -15.64 -12.76
CA THR A 210 -2.00 -16.81 -12.57
C THR A 210 -0.52 -16.49 -12.80
N ASP A 211 -0.25 -15.70 -13.82
CA ASP A 211 1.10 -15.31 -14.23
C ASP A 211 1.08 -13.79 -14.56
N PRO A 212 1.38 -12.96 -13.58
CA PRO A 212 1.42 -11.53 -13.81
C PRO A 212 2.54 -11.18 -14.79
N PRO A 213 2.34 -10.20 -15.69
CA PRO A 213 3.37 -9.77 -16.63
C PRO A 213 4.68 -9.47 -15.88
N LEU A 214 5.79 -10.03 -16.36
CA LEU A 214 7.10 -9.89 -15.72
C LEU A 214 7.46 -8.43 -15.48
N GLU A 215 7.22 -7.57 -16.45
CA GLU A 215 7.48 -6.14 -16.35
C GLU A 215 6.65 -5.48 -15.24
N ALA A 216 5.37 -5.82 -15.11
CA ALA A 216 4.52 -5.33 -14.03
C ALA A 216 5.05 -5.77 -12.66
N GLY A 217 5.49 -7.02 -12.55
CA GLY A 217 6.12 -7.55 -11.33
C GLY A 217 7.40 -6.80 -10.96
N LEU A 218 8.26 -6.52 -11.94
CA LEU A 218 9.51 -5.76 -11.72
C LEU A 218 9.22 -4.32 -11.27
N VAL A 219 8.31 -3.62 -11.95
CA VAL A 219 7.88 -2.27 -11.56
C VAL A 219 7.33 -2.26 -10.13
N ALA A 220 6.51 -3.26 -9.76
CA ALA A 220 5.95 -3.36 -8.41
C ALA A 220 7.05 -3.58 -7.34
N ILE A 221 8.02 -4.44 -7.61
CA ILE A 221 9.15 -4.71 -6.70
C ILE A 221 10.01 -3.43 -6.54
N GLU A 222 10.29 -2.74 -7.63
CA GLU A 222 11.07 -1.49 -7.59
C GLU A 222 10.35 -0.38 -6.82
N ALA A 223 9.02 -0.24 -7.01
CA ALA A 223 8.22 0.71 -6.26
C ALA A 223 8.20 0.39 -4.76
N ALA A 224 8.00 -0.87 -4.38
CA ALA A 224 8.07 -1.33 -2.99
C ALA A 224 9.44 -1.05 -2.36
N ARG A 225 10.52 -1.36 -3.10
CA ARG A 225 11.90 -1.09 -2.69
C ARG A 225 12.18 0.40 -2.51
N ALA A 226 11.66 1.24 -3.42
CA ALA A 226 11.88 2.69 -3.40
C ALA A 226 11.35 3.35 -2.12
N ILE A 227 10.24 2.84 -1.56
CA ILE A 227 9.66 3.31 -0.30
C ILE A 227 10.13 2.52 0.93
N GLY A 228 10.90 1.43 0.75
CA GLY A 228 11.38 0.60 1.85
C GLY A 228 10.33 -0.36 2.44
N ALA A 229 9.26 -0.66 1.70
CA ALA A 229 8.19 -1.52 2.19
C ALA A 229 8.55 -3.01 2.12
N SER A 230 8.27 -3.73 3.20
CA SER A 230 8.38 -5.20 3.29
C SER A 230 7.11 -5.91 2.84
N LEU A 231 5.93 -5.30 3.08
CA LEU A 231 4.62 -5.80 2.64
C LEU A 231 3.81 -4.63 2.09
N VAL A 232 3.45 -4.70 0.80
CA VAL A 232 2.71 -3.61 0.15
C VAL A 232 1.90 -4.11 -1.04
N GLY A 233 0.72 -3.54 -1.23
CA GLY A 233 -0.03 -3.65 -2.48
C GLY A 233 0.38 -2.53 -3.42
N VAL A 234 0.75 -2.86 -4.65
CA VAL A 234 1.11 -1.91 -5.69
C VAL A 234 0.03 -1.92 -6.75
N ASP A 235 -0.61 -0.77 -6.96
CA ASP A 235 -1.63 -0.60 -7.98
C ASP A 235 -0.98 -0.09 -9.27
N LEU A 236 -1.06 -0.88 -10.31
CA LEU A 236 -0.48 -0.61 -11.62
C LEU A 236 -1.58 -0.36 -12.65
N LEU A 237 -1.49 0.75 -13.37
CA LEU A 237 -2.33 1.04 -14.51
C LEU A 237 -1.58 0.72 -15.80
N PRO A 238 -2.21 0.04 -16.78
CA PRO A 238 -1.62 -0.09 -18.10
C PRO A 238 -1.58 1.30 -18.76
N ASP A 239 -0.45 1.65 -19.38
CA ASP A 239 -0.25 2.95 -20.02
C ASP A 239 -0.90 3.06 -21.42
N GLY A 240 -1.41 1.94 -21.93
CA GLY A 240 -1.99 1.85 -23.29
C GLY A 240 -0.96 1.59 -24.39
N PHE A 241 0.33 1.51 -24.06
CA PHE A 241 1.42 1.24 -25.00
C PHE A 241 2.18 -0.06 -24.69
N GLY A 242 1.65 -0.85 -23.77
CA GLY A 242 2.23 -2.13 -23.33
C GLY A 242 3.04 -2.05 -22.04
N GLY A 243 3.21 -0.84 -21.47
CA GLY A 243 3.89 -0.61 -20.21
C GLY A 243 2.93 -0.44 -19.02
N TRP A 244 3.52 -0.21 -17.85
CA TRP A 244 2.81 -0.07 -16.59
C TRP A 244 3.26 1.16 -15.81
N VAL A 245 2.31 1.89 -15.23
CA VAL A 245 2.58 3.02 -14.35
C VAL A 245 2.03 2.77 -12.94
N VAL A 246 2.79 3.14 -11.93
CA VAL A 246 2.38 3.01 -10.52
C VAL A 246 1.36 4.11 -10.19
N ALA A 247 0.13 3.72 -9.92
CA ALA A 247 -0.93 4.65 -9.52
C ALA A 247 -0.93 4.94 -8.03
N GLU A 248 -0.65 3.89 -7.21
CA GLU A 248 -0.77 3.95 -5.75
C GLU A 248 0.01 2.80 -5.09
N LEU A 249 0.42 3.02 -3.84
CA LEU A 249 0.97 2.01 -2.94
C LEU A 249 0.08 1.91 -1.69
N ASN A 250 -0.10 0.71 -1.15
CA ASN A 250 -0.98 0.42 -0.01
C ASN A 250 -0.22 -0.36 1.06
N GLY A 251 0.20 0.30 2.15
CA GLY A 251 1.00 -0.30 3.23
C GLY A 251 0.22 -1.25 4.14
N ALA A 252 -1.09 -1.03 4.28
CA ALA A 252 -2.01 -1.94 4.98
C ALA A 252 -2.92 -2.67 3.99
N VAL A 253 -2.32 -3.23 2.92
CA VAL A 253 -3.05 -3.86 1.82
C VAL A 253 -3.97 -4.98 2.30
N GLU A 254 -5.25 -4.92 1.86
CA GLU A 254 -6.19 -6.02 2.02
C GLU A 254 -6.11 -6.96 0.81
N PHE A 255 -5.91 -8.25 1.08
CA PHE A 255 -5.82 -9.29 0.05
C PHE A 255 -6.53 -10.58 0.49
N THR A 256 -6.83 -11.43 -0.45
CA THR A 256 -7.58 -12.67 -0.28
C THR A 256 -6.87 -13.81 -1.03
N HIS A 257 -7.35 -15.03 -0.90
CA HIS A 257 -6.85 -16.18 -1.67
C HIS A 257 -6.92 -15.98 -3.20
N GLU A 258 -7.74 -15.04 -3.68
CA GLU A 258 -7.81 -14.70 -5.11
C GLU A 258 -6.49 -14.16 -5.70
N TYR A 259 -5.57 -13.68 -4.84
CA TYR A 259 -4.26 -13.16 -5.28
C TYR A 259 -3.29 -14.24 -5.76
N ALA A 260 -3.54 -15.50 -5.42
CA ALA A 260 -2.73 -16.61 -5.89
C ALA A 260 -3.62 -17.81 -6.20
N ALA A 261 -3.55 -18.31 -7.44
CA ALA A 261 -4.37 -19.42 -7.89
C ALA A 261 -3.81 -20.80 -7.48
N TRP A 262 -2.49 -20.90 -7.24
CA TRP A 262 -1.79 -22.19 -7.11
C TRP A 262 -1.10 -22.40 -5.76
N HIS A 263 -1.10 -21.41 -4.88
CA HIS A 263 -0.48 -21.50 -3.56
C HIS A 263 -1.24 -20.69 -2.54
N ASP A 264 -0.98 -20.96 -1.26
CA ASP A 264 -1.55 -20.14 -0.19
C ASP A 264 -0.78 -18.81 -0.08
N VAL A 265 -1.40 -17.73 -0.56
CA VAL A 265 -0.84 -16.38 -0.54
C VAL A 265 -0.52 -15.88 0.88
N PHE A 266 -1.26 -16.32 1.88
CA PHE A 266 -1.02 -15.93 3.27
C PHE A 266 0.20 -16.65 3.85
N ALA A 267 0.32 -17.95 3.59
CA ALA A 267 1.50 -18.73 3.98
C ALA A 267 2.77 -18.24 3.28
N GLU A 268 2.69 -17.94 1.96
CA GLU A 268 3.83 -17.38 1.22
C GLU A 268 4.22 -16.00 1.75
N THR A 269 3.23 -15.12 2.02
CA THR A 269 3.47 -13.80 2.60
C THR A 269 4.11 -13.91 3.98
N SER A 270 3.55 -14.74 4.86
CA SER A 270 4.08 -15.00 6.20
C SER A 270 5.54 -15.48 6.13
N GLY A 271 5.80 -16.51 5.30
CA GLY A 271 7.13 -17.05 5.12
C GLY A 271 8.14 -16.04 4.56
N ALA A 272 7.71 -15.19 3.62
CA ALA A 272 8.57 -14.14 3.06
C ALA A 272 8.96 -13.11 4.14
N LEU A 273 8.00 -12.64 4.94
CA LEU A 273 8.24 -11.67 6.02
C LEU A 273 9.12 -12.24 7.13
N VAL A 274 8.91 -13.50 7.51
CA VAL A 274 9.76 -14.16 8.52
C VAL A 274 11.19 -14.28 8.00
N ARG A 275 11.40 -14.72 6.76
CA ARG A 275 12.74 -14.79 6.15
C ARG A 275 13.42 -13.41 6.14
N GLU A 276 12.73 -12.36 5.71
CA GLU A 276 13.28 -10.99 5.73
C GLU A 276 13.66 -10.54 7.14
N ALA A 277 12.82 -10.86 8.15
CA ALA A 277 13.12 -10.52 9.53
C ALA A 277 14.38 -11.21 10.03
N PHE A 278 14.56 -12.50 9.74
CA PHE A 278 15.76 -13.25 10.10
C PHE A 278 17.01 -12.69 9.41
N ASP A 279 16.92 -12.39 8.11
CA ASP A 279 18.02 -11.76 7.37
C ASP A 279 18.45 -10.43 8.01
N ARG A 280 17.47 -9.58 8.40
CA ARG A 280 17.75 -8.32 9.09
C ARG A 280 18.37 -8.50 10.48
N GLN A 281 18.07 -9.60 11.15
CA GLN A 281 18.64 -9.94 12.46
C GLN A 281 19.99 -10.67 12.36
N GLY A 282 20.48 -10.98 11.16
CA GLY A 282 21.67 -11.81 10.96
C GLY A 282 21.50 -13.25 11.46
N ARG A 283 20.27 -13.75 11.52
CA ARG A 283 19.94 -15.12 11.95
C ARG A 283 19.90 -16.07 10.78
N ASP A 284 20.45 -17.26 10.96
CA ASP A 284 20.32 -18.34 9.97
C ASP A 284 19.04 -19.14 10.23
N LEU A 285 18.09 -19.05 9.33
CA LEU A 285 16.80 -19.74 9.40
C LEU A 285 16.95 -21.26 9.38
N ALA A 286 18.00 -21.81 8.76
CA ALA A 286 18.27 -23.25 8.72
C ALA A 286 18.72 -23.77 10.10
N LEU A 287 19.56 -22.99 10.79
CA LEU A 287 20.01 -23.31 12.15
C LEU A 287 18.87 -23.18 13.18
N GLU A 288 18.00 -22.21 13.03
CA GLU A 288 16.85 -22.04 13.94
C GLU A 288 15.82 -23.17 13.76
N ARG A 289 15.55 -23.64 12.52
CA ARG A 289 14.68 -24.80 12.27
C ARG A 289 15.20 -26.09 12.90
N SER A 290 16.52 -26.29 12.91
CA SER A 290 17.11 -27.48 13.54
C SER A 290 17.12 -27.43 15.07
N ARG A 291 16.90 -26.25 15.68
CA ARG A 291 16.77 -26.08 17.15
C ARG A 291 15.34 -26.22 17.64
N LEU A 292 14.35 -26.10 16.74
CA LEU A 292 12.92 -26.19 17.04
C LEU A 292 12.32 -27.56 16.66
N ALA A 293 13.07 -28.42 15.97
CA ALA A 293 12.73 -29.81 15.65
C ALA A 293 13.32 -30.76 16.70
#